data_daeeb911f4ed99028c80b1235f54fd80
#
_entry.id   daeeb911f4ed99028c80b1235f54fd80
#
_cell.length_a   1.000
_cell.length_b   1.000
_cell.length_c   1.000
_cell.angle_alpha   90.00
_cell.angle_beta   90.00
_cell.angle_gamma   90.00
#
_symmetry.space_group_name_H-M   'P 1'
#
loop_
_entity.id
_entity.type
_entity.pdbx_description
1 polymer ?
#
loop_
_entity_poly.entity_id
_entity_poly.type
_entity_poly.pdbx_seq_one_letter_code
_entity_poly.pdbx_strand_id
1 'polypeptide(L)'
;MFILYAVVAGLLVGFLLGGRLEAIAETRFRWAWLALAALVIQVVLFSPLADGLGDASRWIYVGSTALVVAVMAANVRITGLPITLVGALSNLAAIVANGGSMPASPAALAVVGGSIHSGPTNSVVVAQPALEPLTDIFALPIWLPFANVFSIGDVLIGIGVAIAIAAAMRPRSAPA
;
A
#
# COMPACT_ATOMS: atom_id res chain seq x y z
N MET A 1 -0.26 7.47 -6.80
CA MET A 1 -0.62 6.11 -6.32
C MET A 1 0.35 5.08 -6.89
N PHE A 2 1.50 4.97 -6.25
CA PHE A 2 2.62 4.08 -6.65
C PHE A 2 2.20 2.62 -6.88
N ILE A 3 1.34 2.07 -6.02
CA ILE A 3 0.89 0.66 -6.10
C ILE A 3 0.17 0.33 -7.43
N LEU A 4 -0.50 1.29 -8.08
CA LEU A 4 -1.13 1.03 -9.38
C LEU A 4 -0.12 0.65 -10.46
N TYR A 5 1.05 1.29 -10.46
CA TYR A 5 2.15 0.92 -11.37
C TYR A 5 2.64 -0.51 -11.12
N ALA A 6 2.71 -0.92 -9.84
CA ALA A 6 3.10 -2.28 -9.48
C ALA A 6 2.06 -3.32 -9.94
N VAL A 7 0.77 -3.02 -9.84
CA VAL A 7 -0.31 -3.89 -10.37
C VAL A 7 -0.16 -4.05 -11.89
N VAL A 8 0.00 -2.94 -12.61
CA VAL A 8 0.20 -2.98 -14.08
C VAL A 8 1.46 -3.76 -14.44
N ALA A 9 2.58 -3.52 -13.74
CA ALA A 9 3.82 -4.26 -13.96
C ALA A 9 3.64 -5.76 -13.69
N GLY A 10 2.96 -6.14 -12.62
CA GLY A 10 2.66 -7.53 -12.29
C GLY A 10 1.82 -8.24 -13.36
N LEU A 11 0.79 -7.55 -13.89
CA LEU A 11 -0.03 -8.06 -14.98
C LEU A 11 0.80 -8.23 -16.27
N LEU A 12 1.58 -7.23 -16.64
CA LEU A 12 2.43 -7.28 -17.83
C LEU A 12 3.44 -8.43 -17.73
N VAL A 13 4.15 -8.55 -16.61
CA VAL A 13 5.08 -9.66 -16.38
C VAL A 13 4.35 -11.00 -16.40
N GLY A 14 3.17 -11.09 -15.78
CA GLY A 14 2.34 -12.29 -15.79
C GLY A 14 2.00 -12.74 -17.21
N PHE A 15 1.54 -11.82 -18.07
CA PHE A 15 1.25 -12.11 -19.48
C PHE A 15 2.50 -12.50 -20.28
N LEU A 16 3.62 -11.78 -20.09
CA LEU A 16 4.89 -12.10 -20.76
C LEU A 16 5.40 -13.52 -20.41
N LEU A 17 5.04 -14.01 -19.24
CA LEU A 17 5.38 -15.36 -18.78
C LEU A 17 4.31 -16.41 -19.17
N GLY A 18 3.36 -16.07 -20.04
CA GLY A 18 2.30 -16.99 -20.51
C GLY A 18 1.18 -17.21 -19.50
N GLY A 19 1.05 -16.35 -18.49
CA GLY A 19 -0.01 -16.41 -17.49
C GLY A 19 -1.37 -15.95 -18.04
N ARG A 20 -2.44 -16.30 -17.30
CA ARG A 20 -3.84 -15.95 -17.64
C ARG A 20 -4.53 -15.36 -16.42
N LEU A 21 -5.46 -14.41 -16.66
CA LEU A 21 -6.21 -13.75 -15.57
C LEU A 21 -7.10 -14.72 -14.79
N GLU A 22 -7.66 -15.71 -15.47
CA GLU A 22 -8.54 -16.71 -14.84
C GLU A 22 -7.83 -17.48 -13.72
N ALA A 23 -6.50 -17.68 -13.85
CA ALA A 23 -5.71 -18.39 -12.84
C ALA A 23 -5.64 -17.62 -11.49
N ILE A 24 -5.81 -16.29 -11.52
CA ILE A 24 -5.86 -15.47 -10.29
C ILE A 24 -7.04 -15.90 -9.42
N ALA A 25 -8.19 -16.22 -10.03
CA ALA A 25 -9.40 -16.64 -9.31
C ALA A 25 -9.24 -17.96 -8.56
N GLU A 26 -8.25 -18.79 -8.94
CA GLU A 26 -7.93 -20.04 -8.27
C GLU A 26 -7.09 -19.81 -6.99
N THR A 27 -6.58 -18.60 -6.79
CA THR A 27 -5.75 -18.27 -5.62
C THR A 27 -6.63 -18.08 -4.39
N ARG A 28 -6.50 -19.01 -3.45
CA ARG A 28 -7.21 -18.91 -2.17
C ARG A 28 -6.52 -17.88 -1.27
N PHE A 29 -7.20 -16.77 -1.02
CA PHE A 29 -6.76 -15.72 -0.12
C PHE A 29 -7.57 -15.78 1.18
N ARG A 30 -6.91 -16.08 2.29
CA ARG A 30 -7.57 -16.17 3.60
C ARG A 30 -7.98 -14.78 4.07
N TRP A 31 -9.20 -14.66 4.61
CA TRP A 31 -9.73 -13.43 5.18
C TRP A 31 -9.78 -12.24 4.18
N ALA A 32 -9.98 -12.53 2.89
CA ALA A 32 -10.08 -11.50 1.85
C ALA A 32 -11.12 -10.42 2.19
N TRP A 33 -12.23 -10.80 2.83
CA TRP A 33 -13.26 -9.86 3.27
C TRP A 33 -12.77 -8.88 4.34
N LEU A 34 -11.83 -9.28 5.23
CA LEU A 34 -11.20 -8.36 6.19
C LEU A 34 -10.29 -7.35 5.50
N ALA A 35 -9.53 -7.78 4.48
CA ALA A 35 -8.74 -6.85 3.68
C ALA A 35 -9.64 -5.84 2.96
N LEU A 36 -10.77 -6.30 2.41
CA LEU A 36 -11.76 -5.42 1.77
C LEU A 36 -12.40 -4.47 2.79
N ALA A 37 -12.75 -4.95 3.98
CA ALA A 37 -13.30 -4.12 5.04
C ALA A 37 -12.28 -3.03 5.48
N ALA A 38 -11.00 -3.40 5.65
CA ALA A 38 -9.95 -2.44 5.96
C ALA A 38 -9.80 -1.37 4.87
N LEU A 39 -9.86 -1.77 3.59
CA LEU A 39 -9.83 -0.84 2.47
C LEU A 39 -11.03 0.12 2.49
N VAL A 40 -12.24 -0.39 2.72
CA VAL A 40 -13.45 0.44 2.81
C VAL A 40 -13.32 1.44 3.96
N ILE A 41 -12.84 1.00 5.13
CA ILE A 41 -12.57 1.89 6.27
C ILE A 41 -11.61 3.01 5.85
N GLN A 42 -10.51 2.71 5.17
CA GLN A 42 -9.56 3.73 4.73
C GLN A 42 -10.16 4.67 3.69
N VAL A 43 -10.93 4.17 2.72
CA VAL A 43 -11.63 5.02 1.75
C VAL A 43 -12.59 5.98 2.44
N VAL A 44 -13.35 5.52 3.44
CA VAL A 44 -14.23 6.37 4.23
C VAL A 44 -13.43 7.39 5.04
N LEU A 45 -12.34 6.97 5.71
CA LEU A 45 -11.48 7.86 6.50
C LEU A 45 -10.87 8.99 5.69
N PHE A 46 -10.53 8.72 4.42
CA PHE A 46 -9.96 9.72 3.50
C PHE A 46 -11.00 10.40 2.61
N SER A 47 -12.27 10.36 3.03
CA SER A 47 -13.37 11.08 2.40
C SER A 47 -13.92 12.14 3.36
N PRO A 48 -14.69 13.14 2.87
CA PRO A 48 -15.36 14.13 3.71
C PRO A 48 -16.30 13.53 4.78
N LEU A 49 -16.67 12.26 4.65
CA LEU A 49 -17.54 11.57 5.62
C LEU A 49 -16.86 11.42 7.00
N ALA A 50 -15.55 11.51 7.06
CA ALA A 50 -14.78 11.35 8.30
C ALA A 50 -14.37 12.67 8.96
N ASP A 51 -14.74 13.83 8.41
CA ASP A 51 -14.34 15.15 8.93
C ASP A 51 -14.72 15.38 10.40
N GLY A 52 -15.78 14.70 10.88
CA GLY A 52 -16.23 14.78 12.27
C GLY A 52 -15.48 13.88 13.26
N LEU A 53 -14.59 13.00 12.80
CA LEU A 53 -13.92 12.01 13.67
C LEU A 53 -12.72 12.58 14.46
N GLY A 54 -12.19 13.74 14.06
CA GLY A 54 -11.04 14.34 14.73
C GLY A 54 -9.87 13.35 14.90
N ASP A 55 -9.26 13.33 16.09
CA ASP A 55 -8.12 12.45 16.40
C ASP A 55 -8.45 10.95 16.35
N ALA A 56 -9.71 10.55 16.48
CA ALA A 56 -10.12 9.15 16.37
C ALA A 56 -9.79 8.58 14.98
N SER A 57 -9.82 9.38 13.93
CA SER A 57 -9.49 8.99 12.56
C SER A 57 -8.10 8.37 12.45
N ARG A 58 -7.10 8.92 13.16
CA ARG A 58 -5.73 8.41 13.17
C ARG A 58 -5.64 6.99 13.73
N TRP A 59 -6.31 6.74 14.84
CA TRP A 59 -6.28 5.42 15.48
C TRP A 59 -7.09 4.38 14.71
N ILE A 60 -8.19 4.79 14.06
CA ILE A 60 -8.94 3.93 13.15
C ILE A 60 -8.06 3.58 11.94
N TYR A 61 -7.29 4.53 11.43
CA TYR A 61 -6.32 4.29 10.35
C TYR A 61 -5.23 3.30 10.77
N VAL A 62 -4.63 3.49 11.95
CA VAL A 62 -3.65 2.53 12.51
C VAL A 62 -4.27 1.14 12.63
N GLY A 63 -5.48 1.04 13.20
CA GLY A 63 -6.18 -0.23 13.36
C GLY A 63 -6.48 -0.92 12.03
N SER A 64 -6.95 -0.18 11.02
CA SER A 64 -7.22 -0.74 9.68
C SER A 64 -5.91 -1.18 8.98
N THR A 65 -4.82 -0.44 9.15
CA THR A 65 -3.51 -0.81 8.61
C THR A 65 -2.96 -2.06 9.31
N ALA A 66 -3.09 -2.14 10.63
CA ALA A 66 -2.72 -3.35 11.40
C ALA A 66 -3.54 -4.57 10.97
N LEU A 67 -4.83 -4.39 10.64
CA LEU A 67 -5.68 -5.44 10.11
C LEU A 67 -5.18 -5.94 8.75
N VAL A 68 -4.77 -5.03 7.85
CA VAL A 68 -4.14 -5.41 6.57
C VAL A 68 -2.86 -6.21 6.80
N VAL A 69 -2.00 -5.77 7.72
CA VAL A 69 -0.77 -6.51 8.10
C VAL A 69 -1.12 -7.92 8.60
N ALA A 70 -2.12 -8.07 9.46
CA ALA A 70 -2.55 -9.38 9.96
C ALA A 70 -3.07 -10.30 8.83
N VAL A 71 -3.84 -9.74 7.88
CA VAL A 71 -4.30 -10.50 6.70
C VAL A 71 -3.12 -10.91 5.83
N MET A 72 -2.13 -10.03 5.59
CA MET A 72 -0.92 -10.38 4.84
C MET A 72 -0.14 -11.51 5.54
N ALA A 73 0.02 -11.44 6.86
CA ALA A 73 0.68 -12.48 7.66
C ALA A 73 -0.05 -13.82 7.55
N ALA A 74 -1.39 -13.84 7.57
CA ALA A 74 -2.18 -15.05 7.39
C ALA A 74 -2.02 -15.70 6.00
N ASN A 75 -1.54 -14.93 5.01
CA ASN A 75 -1.36 -15.34 3.63
C ASN A 75 0.13 -15.36 3.20
N VAL A 76 1.05 -15.34 4.14
CA VAL A 76 2.51 -15.24 3.89
C VAL A 76 3.07 -16.32 2.97
N ARG A 77 2.35 -17.45 2.80
CA ARG A 77 2.74 -18.55 1.89
C ARG A 77 2.46 -18.24 0.41
N ILE A 78 1.69 -17.20 0.11
CA ILE A 78 1.47 -16.76 -1.27
C ILE A 78 2.73 -16.06 -1.74
N THR A 79 3.27 -16.45 -2.90
CA THR A 79 4.46 -15.86 -3.50
C THR A 79 4.30 -14.35 -3.63
N GLY A 80 5.29 -13.58 -3.19
CA GLY A 80 5.27 -12.11 -3.17
C GLY A 80 4.75 -11.51 -1.86
N LEU A 81 3.83 -12.17 -1.14
CA LEU A 81 3.27 -11.61 0.10
C LEU A 81 4.27 -11.46 1.25
N PRO A 82 5.33 -12.27 1.41
CA PRO A 82 6.37 -11.99 2.40
C PRO A 82 7.01 -10.60 2.21
N ILE A 83 7.28 -10.21 0.96
CA ILE A 83 7.87 -8.90 0.64
C ILE A 83 6.84 -7.78 0.92
N THR A 84 5.59 -7.98 0.49
CA THR A 84 4.48 -7.06 0.79
C THR A 84 4.31 -6.88 2.29
N LEU A 85 4.40 -7.94 3.08
CA LEU A 85 4.28 -7.90 4.54
C LEU A 85 5.39 -7.06 5.18
N VAL A 86 6.65 -7.22 4.74
CA VAL A 86 7.77 -6.39 5.23
C VAL A 86 7.52 -4.92 4.94
N GLY A 87 7.07 -4.58 3.73
CA GLY A 87 6.71 -3.21 3.36
C GLY A 87 5.56 -2.64 4.20
N ALA A 88 4.50 -3.43 4.40
CA ALA A 88 3.35 -3.03 5.22
C ALA A 88 3.73 -2.84 6.70
N LEU A 89 4.61 -3.68 7.24
CA LEU A 89 5.16 -3.51 8.60
C LEU A 89 6.03 -2.25 8.70
N SER A 90 6.84 -1.97 7.68
CA SER A 90 7.64 -0.74 7.60
C SER A 90 6.75 0.51 7.67
N ASN A 91 5.69 0.56 6.85
CA ASN A 91 4.75 1.67 6.86
C ASN A 91 4.00 1.77 8.19
N LEU A 92 3.53 0.66 8.74
CA LEU A 92 2.85 0.65 10.04
C LEU A 92 3.77 1.18 11.15
N ALA A 93 5.05 0.79 11.16
CA ALA A 93 6.03 1.29 12.12
C ALA A 93 6.22 2.81 12.02
N ALA A 94 6.36 3.35 10.79
CA ALA A 94 6.47 4.79 10.56
C ALA A 94 5.21 5.53 11.03
N ILE A 95 4.02 5.03 10.68
CA ILE A 95 2.73 5.63 11.05
C ILE A 95 2.56 5.65 12.58
N VAL A 96 2.82 4.53 13.26
CA VAL A 96 2.67 4.44 14.73
C VAL A 96 3.69 5.34 15.43
N ALA A 97 4.95 5.36 14.98
CA ALA A 97 5.99 6.20 15.56
C ALA A 97 5.71 7.71 15.41
N ASN A 98 4.86 8.09 14.45
CA ASN A 98 4.47 9.48 14.17
C ASN A 98 3.00 9.78 14.55
N GLY A 99 2.48 9.11 15.57
CA GLY A 99 1.17 9.43 16.16
C GLY A 99 -0.03 9.13 15.24
N GLY A 100 0.09 8.13 14.38
CA GLY A 100 -1.00 7.67 13.50
C GLY A 100 -1.07 8.38 12.14
N SER A 101 -0.02 9.11 11.76
CA SER A 101 0.08 9.76 10.45
C SER A 101 1.38 9.36 9.75
N MET A 102 1.38 9.38 8.42
CA MET A 102 2.58 9.13 7.61
C MET A 102 3.27 10.46 7.30
N PRO A 103 4.48 10.72 7.82
CA PRO A 103 5.20 11.94 7.46
C PRO A 103 5.62 11.94 5.99
N ALA A 104 5.51 13.10 5.34
CA ALA A 104 6.00 13.32 3.99
C ALA A 104 7.11 14.36 3.97
N SER A 105 8.19 14.07 3.24
CA SER A 105 9.31 14.99 3.07
C SER A 105 8.89 16.23 2.31
N PRO A 106 9.22 17.45 2.78
CA PRO A 106 9.00 18.69 2.03
C PRO A 106 9.62 18.66 0.62
N ALA A 107 10.81 18.04 0.49
CA ALA A 107 11.49 17.89 -0.80
C ALA A 107 10.70 16.97 -1.75
N ALA A 108 10.17 15.86 -1.26
CA ALA A 108 9.34 14.96 -2.06
C ALA A 108 8.02 15.62 -2.46
N LEU A 109 7.39 16.38 -1.55
CA LEU A 109 6.17 17.14 -1.85
C LEU A 109 6.41 18.19 -2.92
N ALA A 110 7.55 18.88 -2.92
CA ALA A 110 7.89 19.88 -3.94
C ALA A 110 7.93 19.27 -5.36
N VAL A 111 8.35 18.00 -5.50
CA VAL A 111 8.39 17.28 -6.79
C VAL A 111 6.99 17.01 -7.34
N VAL A 112 6.01 16.77 -6.47
CA VAL A 112 4.61 16.51 -6.89
C VAL A 112 3.75 17.76 -7.00
N GLY A 113 4.36 18.96 -6.97
CA GLY A 113 3.66 20.24 -7.16
C GLY A 113 3.33 21.00 -5.89
N GLY A 114 3.94 20.65 -4.76
CA GLY A 114 3.97 21.49 -3.55
C GLY A 114 2.68 21.59 -2.75
N SER A 115 1.60 20.96 -3.15
CA SER A 115 0.37 20.98 -2.37
C SER A 115 0.17 19.65 -1.65
N ILE A 116 0.31 19.67 -0.32
CA ILE A 116 -0.58 18.81 0.47
C ILE A 116 -1.97 19.30 0.07
N HIS A 117 -2.64 18.54 -0.79
CA HIS A 117 -4.04 18.85 -1.06
C HIS A 117 -4.72 18.94 0.30
N SER A 118 -5.46 20.00 0.53
CA SER A 118 -6.27 20.25 1.74
C SER A 118 -7.45 19.27 1.84
N GLY A 119 -7.25 18.04 1.37
CA GLY A 119 -8.16 16.91 1.49
C GLY A 119 -7.67 15.92 2.55
N PRO A 120 -8.52 14.99 2.98
CA PRO A 120 -8.15 13.96 3.94
C PRO A 120 -7.06 13.06 3.34
N THR A 121 -5.80 13.33 3.72
CA THR A 121 -4.65 12.52 3.38
C THR A 121 -4.02 11.99 4.66
N ASN A 122 -3.45 10.79 4.61
CA ASN A 122 -2.68 10.25 5.71
C ASN A 122 -1.30 10.89 5.86
N SER A 123 -0.87 11.70 4.87
CA SER A 123 0.45 12.33 4.84
C SER A 123 0.42 13.70 5.51
N VAL A 124 1.39 13.95 6.39
CA VAL A 124 1.57 15.21 7.11
C VAL A 124 3.02 15.66 7.01
N VAL A 125 3.26 16.99 7.05
CA VAL A 125 4.62 17.52 7.19
C VAL A 125 4.97 17.55 8.67
N VAL A 126 6.05 16.87 9.05
CA VAL A 126 6.61 16.86 10.41
C VAL A 126 8.04 17.37 10.33
N ALA A 127 8.42 18.30 11.21
CA ALA A 127 9.75 18.91 11.19
C ALA A 127 10.87 17.88 11.49
N GLN A 128 10.61 16.93 12.36
CA GLN A 128 11.54 15.86 12.74
C GLN A 128 10.74 14.54 12.85
N PRO A 129 10.50 13.85 11.73
CA PRO A 129 9.74 12.62 11.77
C PRO A 129 10.54 11.50 12.43
N ALA A 130 9.88 10.73 13.28
CA ALA A 130 10.45 9.49 13.77
C ALA A 130 10.57 8.47 12.64
N LEU A 131 11.65 7.68 12.64
CA LEU A 131 11.92 6.69 11.58
C LEU A 131 11.90 7.30 10.16
N GLU A 132 12.47 8.49 9.99
CA GLU A 132 12.47 9.25 8.74
C GLU A 132 12.75 8.40 7.48
N PRO A 133 13.73 7.46 7.44
CA PRO A 133 13.98 6.63 6.26
C PRO A 133 12.81 5.73 5.84
N LEU A 134 11.84 5.50 6.73
CA LEU A 134 10.65 4.69 6.47
C LEU A 134 9.43 5.53 6.07
N THR A 135 9.56 6.86 6.07
CA THR A 135 8.47 7.80 5.74
C THR A 135 8.41 8.08 4.23
N ASP A 136 7.49 8.94 3.80
CA ASP A 136 7.29 9.31 2.39
C ASP A 136 8.37 10.28 1.92
N ILE A 137 9.59 9.75 1.66
CA ILE A 137 10.76 10.53 1.23
C ILE A 137 10.99 10.51 -0.29
N PHE A 138 10.28 9.66 -1.02
CA PHE A 138 10.34 9.57 -2.48
C PHE A 138 9.12 10.23 -3.13
N ALA A 139 9.24 10.60 -4.40
CA ALA A 139 8.16 11.20 -5.17
C ALA A 139 8.14 10.68 -6.61
N LEU A 140 6.94 10.44 -7.14
CA LEU A 140 6.74 10.27 -8.57
C LEU A 140 6.74 11.65 -9.24
N PRO A 141 7.42 11.83 -10.38
CA PRO A 141 7.40 13.09 -11.12
C PRO A 141 5.98 13.52 -11.51
N ILE A 142 5.71 14.83 -11.48
CA ILE A 142 4.37 15.41 -11.73
C ILE A 142 3.79 15.08 -13.12
N TRP A 143 4.64 14.79 -14.09
CA TRP A 143 4.20 14.40 -15.45
C TRP A 143 3.67 12.95 -15.53
N LEU A 144 3.88 12.14 -14.49
CA LEU A 144 3.29 10.82 -14.41
C LEU A 144 1.85 10.89 -13.89
N PRO A 145 0.91 10.14 -14.48
CA PRO A 145 -0.43 10.01 -13.94
C PRO A 145 -0.40 9.56 -12.46
N PHE A 146 -1.27 10.13 -11.64
CA PHE A 146 -1.34 9.81 -10.19
C PHE A 146 -0.03 10.04 -9.43
N ALA A 147 0.76 11.07 -9.84
CA ALA A 147 1.95 11.47 -9.11
C ALA A 147 1.65 11.64 -7.62
N ASN A 148 2.47 11.04 -6.77
CA ASN A 148 2.35 11.10 -5.31
C ASN A 148 3.70 10.84 -4.65
N VAL A 149 3.78 11.17 -3.36
CA VAL A 149 4.91 10.77 -2.52
C VAL A 149 4.74 9.32 -2.07
N PHE A 150 5.85 8.65 -1.78
CA PHE A 150 5.85 7.25 -1.36
C PHE A 150 7.08 6.91 -0.52
N SER A 151 6.98 5.83 0.23
CA SER A 151 8.01 5.32 1.15
C SER A 151 8.77 4.12 0.56
N ILE A 152 9.85 3.71 1.22
CA ILE A 152 10.50 2.43 0.94
C ILE A 152 9.55 1.24 1.19
N GLY A 153 8.64 1.37 2.17
CA GLY A 153 7.61 0.39 2.44
C GLY A 153 6.66 0.20 1.25
N ASP A 154 6.28 1.31 0.57
CA ASP A 154 5.46 1.24 -0.64
C ASP A 154 6.19 0.57 -1.80
N VAL A 155 7.50 0.78 -1.93
CA VAL A 155 8.32 0.08 -2.93
C VAL A 155 8.30 -1.43 -2.68
N LEU A 156 8.49 -1.85 -1.43
CA LEU A 156 8.43 -3.28 -1.06
C LEU A 156 7.03 -3.86 -1.28
N ILE A 157 5.97 -3.13 -0.90
CA ILE A 157 4.59 -3.52 -1.19
C ILE A 157 4.40 -3.70 -2.70
N GLY A 158 4.83 -2.72 -3.50
CA GLY A 158 4.72 -2.76 -4.95
C GLY A 158 5.44 -3.96 -5.57
N ILE A 159 6.68 -4.21 -5.19
CA ILE A 159 7.46 -5.37 -5.65
C ILE A 159 6.73 -6.68 -5.28
N GLY A 160 6.31 -6.81 -4.03
CA GLY A 160 5.63 -8.00 -3.55
C GLY A 160 4.29 -8.24 -4.27
N VAL A 161 3.50 -7.19 -4.49
CA VAL A 161 2.23 -7.25 -5.23
C VAL A 161 2.47 -7.64 -6.70
N ALA A 162 3.45 -7.04 -7.37
CA ALA A 162 3.77 -7.38 -8.75
C ALA A 162 4.17 -8.86 -8.89
N ILE A 163 5.01 -9.35 -7.97
CA ILE A 163 5.39 -10.78 -7.92
C ILE A 163 4.17 -11.66 -7.64
N ALA A 164 3.32 -11.28 -6.69
CA ALA A 164 2.13 -12.06 -6.34
C ALA A 164 1.15 -12.19 -7.51
N ILE A 165 0.90 -11.10 -8.24
CA ILE A 165 0.05 -11.11 -9.43
C ILE A 165 0.66 -11.98 -10.53
N ALA A 166 1.93 -11.76 -10.88
CA ALA A 166 2.60 -12.53 -11.92
C ALA A 166 2.64 -14.03 -11.59
N ALA A 167 2.85 -14.40 -10.32
CA ALA A 167 2.83 -15.77 -9.87
C ALA A 167 1.42 -16.38 -9.89
N ALA A 168 0.40 -15.62 -9.47
CA ALA A 168 -0.99 -16.06 -9.46
C ALA A 168 -1.57 -16.29 -10.87
N MET A 169 -1.04 -15.58 -11.87
CA MET A 169 -1.44 -15.74 -13.28
C MET A 169 -0.92 -17.04 -13.91
N ARG A 170 0.07 -17.71 -13.30
CA ARG A 170 0.61 -18.97 -13.85
C ARG A 170 -0.38 -20.12 -13.62
N PRO A 171 -0.67 -20.92 -14.65
CA PRO A 171 -1.45 -22.13 -14.45
C PRO A 171 -0.77 -23.05 -13.43
N ARG A 172 -1.50 -23.52 -12.44
CA ARG A 172 -0.99 -24.56 -11.56
C ARG A 172 -0.88 -25.83 -12.36
N SER A 173 0.31 -26.45 -12.41
CA SER A 173 0.48 -27.79 -12.93
C SER A 173 -0.51 -28.71 -12.21
N ALA A 174 -1.33 -29.46 -12.96
CA ALA A 174 -2.16 -30.48 -12.34
C ALA A 174 -1.24 -31.41 -11.53
N PRO A 175 -1.62 -31.81 -10.31
CA PRO A 175 -0.87 -32.83 -9.59
C PRO A 175 -0.84 -34.07 -10.44
N ALA A 176 0.39 -34.58 -10.66
CA ALA A 176 0.62 -35.85 -11.36
C ALA A 176 0.03 -37.02 -10.57
#